data_e9d4ffbb5c62de46ca4a22eb0e65a382
#
_entry.id   e9d4ffbb5c62de46ca4a22eb0e65a382
#
_cell.length_a   1.000
_cell.length_b   1.000
_cell.length_c   1.000
_cell.angle_alpha   90.00
_cell.angle_beta   90.00
_cell.angle_gamma   90.00
#
_symmetry.space_group_name_H-M   'P 1'
#
loop_
_entity.id
_entity.type
_entity.pdbx_description
1 polymer ?
#
loop_
_entity_poly.entity_id
_entity_poly.type
_entity_poly.pdbx_seq_one_letter_code
_entity_poly.pdbx_strand_id
1 'polypeptide(L)'
;MSGRIFPSRSAIAGSIALLVYGFSAAAQEPEHTLQGPINSFAPVVEKVAPTVVTIFTTQTISRPALQFPFSDQALREFFGGQLPRTQGKQTVQGLGSGVIVSPDGYILTANHVVSGAEEIMAGLGAELRKYKAKKIGTDPGTDVALLKIDGKNLPAITFADSDKARAGDIVLALGNPFGLRQTVTMGIISAVGRGGMGIVDYENFIQTDAAINMGNSGGALVDTEGRLVGINTAI
;
A
#
# COMPACT_ATOMS: atom_id res chain seq x y z
N MET A 1 58.66 -74.55 56.94
CA MET A 1 58.44 -75.42 55.78
C MET A 1 57.73 -74.63 54.72
N SER A 2 58.38 -74.46 53.56
CA SER A 2 57.89 -74.22 52.19
C SER A 2 56.85 -73.12 51.98
N GLY A 3 57.12 -72.07 51.49
CA GLY A 3 57.60 -71.19 50.50
C GLY A 3 57.07 -71.43 49.13
N ARG A 4 56.23 -70.54 48.52
CA ARG A 4 56.18 -70.31 47.06
C ARG A 4 55.88 -68.86 46.77
N ILE A 5 56.83 -68.24 46.13
CA ILE A 5 56.75 -66.96 45.44
C ILE A 5 56.08 -67.11 44.11
N PHE A 6 55.12 -66.25 43.78
CA PHE A 6 54.61 -66.09 42.41
C PHE A 6 54.88 -64.67 41.93
N PRO A 7 55.36 -64.51 40.71
CA PRO A 7 55.64 -63.17 40.16
C PRO A 7 54.40 -62.50 39.63
N SER A 8 54.34 -61.22 39.84
CA SER A 8 53.31 -60.34 39.29
C SER A 8 53.42 -60.24 37.78
N ARG A 9 52.34 -60.50 37.13
CA ARG A 9 52.14 -60.15 35.69
C ARG A 9 51.52 -58.76 35.64
N SER A 10 52.27 -57.79 35.18
CA SER A 10 51.74 -56.48 34.74
C SER A 10 50.90 -56.64 33.53
N ALA A 11 49.63 -56.41 33.69
CA ALA A 11 48.73 -56.23 32.57
C ALA A 11 48.68 -54.77 32.13
N ILE A 12 49.23 -54.52 30.93
CA ILE A 12 49.08 -53.26 30.23
C ILE A 12 47.67 -53.12 29.74
N ALA A 13 46.86 -52.34 30.43
CA ALA A 13 45.52 -51.97 29.93
C ALA A 13 45.69 -50.79 28.96
N GLY A 14 45.64 -51.08 27.66
CA GLY A 14 45.54 -50.07 26.61
C GLY A 14 44.17 -49.45 26.65
N SER A 15 44.07 -48.23 27.13
CA SER A 15 42.83 -47.42 27.04
C SER A 15 42.66 -46.95 25.62
N ILE A 16 41.75 -47.55 24.87
CA ILE A 16 41.23 -47.02 23.60
C ILE A 16 40.25 -45.92 23.98
N ALA A 17 40.68 -44.67 23.89
CA ALA A 17 39.80 -43.52 23.96
C ALA A 17 39.02 -43.41 22.65
N LEU A 18 37.76 -43.83 22.66
CA LEU A 18 36.81 -43.62 21.56
C LEU A 18 36.38 -42.16 21.60
N LEU A 19 36.99 -41.34 20.74
CA LEU A 19 36.54 -39.99 20.51
C LEU A 19 35.22 -40.02 19.72
N VAL A 20 34.10 -40.00 20.44
CA VAL A 20 32.76 -39.78 19.83
C VAL A 20 32.65 -38.30 19.55
N TYR A 21 32.95 -37.90 18.32
CA TYR A 21 32.56 -36.60 17.83
C TYR A 21 31.02 -36.58 17.74
N GLY A 22 30.37 -36.07 18.77
CA GLY A 22 29.00 -35.70 18.75
C GLY A 22 28.79 -34.51 17.81
N PHE A 23 28.42 -34.74 16.55
CA PHE A 23 27.81 -33.73 15.71
C PHE A 23 26.47 -33.39 16.34
N SER A 24 26.44 -32.39 17.21
CA SER A 24 25.22 -31.74 17.62
C SER A 24 24.77 -30.89 16.40
N ALA A 25 24.04 -31.49 15.50
CA ALA A 25 23.22 -30.73 14.55
C ALA A 25 22.17 -30.02 15.41
N ALA A 26 22.48 -28.79 15.82
CA ALA A 26 21.46 -27.89 16.26
C ALA A 26 20.53 -27.69 15.04
N ALA A 27 19.42 -28.41 15.03
CA ALA A 27 18.30 -28.08 14.18
C ALA A 27 17.94 -26.64 14.57
N GLN A 28 18.33 -25.67 13.73
CA GLN A 28 17.71 -24.36 13.75
C GLN A 28 16.25 -24.60 13.39
N GLU A 29 15.43 -24.72 14.42
CA GLU A 29 14.01 -24.52 14.24
C GLU A 29 13.88 -23.14 13.59
N PRO A 30 13.09 -23.01 12.48
CA PRO A 30 12.78 -21.70 11.98
C PRO A 30 12.19 -20.94 13.16
N GLU A 31 12.83 -19.83 13.56
CA GLU A 31 12.25 -18.87 14.47
C GLU A 31 10.95 -18.36 13.84
N HIS A 32 9.88 -19.13 13.96
CA HIS A 32 8.55 -18.59 14.04
C HIS A 32 8.51 -17.81 15.37
N THR A 33 9.14 -16.67 15.39
CA THR A 33 8.75 -15.62 16.31
C THR A 33 7.29 -15.39 16.05
N LEU A 34 6.44 -16.02 16.84
CA LEU A 34 5.10 -15.53 17.09
C LEU A 34 5.32 -14.12 17.61
N GLN A 35 5.38 -13.15 16.69
CA GLN A 35 5.29 -11.76 17.06
C GLN A 35 4.01 -11.69 17.88
N GLY A 36 4.12 -11.21 19.11
CA GLY A 36 2.98 -11.04 19.99
C GLY A 36 1.87 -10.27 19.27
N PRO A 37 0.66 -10.18 19.81
CA PRO A 37 -0.46 -9.55 19.13
C PRO A 37 0.00 -8.21 18.57
N ILE A 38 -0.27 -7.95 17.28
CA ILE A 38 0.07 -6.69 16.63
C ILE A 38 -0.67 -5.59 17.37
N ASN A 39 0.05 -4.84 18.18
CA ASN A 39 -0.54 -3.77 18.99
C ASN A 39 -0.69 -2.45 18.20
N SER A 40 0.02 -2.32 17.08
CA SER A 40 0.01 -1.09 16.28
C SER A 40 0.54 -1.35 14.86
N PHE A 41 -0.09 -0.71 13.88
CA PHE A 41 0.40 -0.63 12.51
C PHE A 41 1.18 0.65 12.22
N ALA A 42 1.48 1.46 13.26
CA ALA A 42 2.23 2.70 13.06
C ALA A 42 3.54 2.50 12.30
N PRO A 43 4.37 1.47 12.55
CA PRO A 43 5.60 1.25 11.77
C PRO A 43 5.34 0.99 10.28
N VAL A 44 4.25 0.29 9.94
CA VAL A 44 3.84 0.05 8.54
C VAL A 44 3.41 1.37 7.90
N VAL A 45 2.61 2.16 8.62
CA VAL A 45 2.15 3.47 8.16
C VAL A 45 3.33 4.40 7.93
N GLU A 46 4.28 4.52 8.85
CA GLU A 46 5.50 5.33 8.72
C GLU A 46 6.32 4.95 7.49
N LYS A 47 6.41 3.66 7.18
CA LYS A 47 7.10 3.15 5.99
C LYS A 47 6.38 3.53 4.70
N VAL A 48 5.05 3.41 4.66
CA VAL A 48 4.23 3.58 3.44
C VAL A 48 3.88 5.05 3.20
N ALA A 49 3.64 5.80 4.25
CA ALA A 49 3.17 7.18 4.20
C ALA A 49 3.94 8.08 3.21
N PRO A 50 5.27 8.04 3.15
CA PRO A 50 6.02 8.89 2.20
C PRO A 50 5.76 8.54 0.73
N THR A 51 5.24 7.35 0.43
CA THR A 51 4.94 6.92 -0.94
C THR A 51 3.56 7.35 -1.43
N VAL A 52 2.68 7.78 -0.50
CA VAL A 52 1.31 8.20 -0.82
C VAL A 52 1.25 9.72 -0.94
N VAL A 53 0.78 10.19 -2.08
CA VAL A 53 0.76 11.60 -2.45
C VAL A 53 -0.66 12.10 -2.65
N THR A 54 -0.85 13.42 -2.55
CA THR A 54 -2.10 14.08 -2.95
C THR A 54 -2.08 14.37 -4.44
N ILE A 55 -3.16 14.07 -5.13
CA ILE A 55 -3.36 14.45 -6.54
C ILE A 55 -4.36 15.58 -6.59
N PHE A 56 -3.93 16.73 -7.10
CA PHE A 56 -4.76 17.87 -7.40
C PHE A 56 -5.02 17.93 -8.89
N THR A 57 -6.26 18.11 -9.27
CA THR A 57 -6.65 18.27 -10.68
C THR A 57 -7.40 19.57 -10.89
N THR A 58 -7.25 20.14 -12.07
CA THR A 58 -7.97 21.34 -12.50
C THR A 58 -8.66 21.03 -13.82
N GLN A 59 -9.94 21.33 -13.89
CA GLN A 59 -10.74 21.17 -15.10
C GLN A 59 -11.57 22.43 -15.33
N THR A 60 -11.62 22.92 -16.57
CA THR A 60 -12.49 24.01 -16.96
C THR A 60 -13.77 23.46 -17.55
N ILE A 61 -14.89 23.70 -16.88
CA ILE A 61 -16.20 23.26 -17.35
C ILE A 61 -16.88 24.42 -18.08
N SER A 62 -17.11 24.24 -19.39
CA SER A 62 -17.98 25.11 -20.19
C SER A 62 -19.36 24.46 -20.24
N ARG A 63 -20.34 25.08 -19.56
CA ARG A 63 -21.73 24.57 -19.33
C ARG A 63 -22.38 23.73 -20.45
N PRO A 64 -23.26 22.78 -20.13
CA PRO A 64 -24.31 22.74 -19.08
C PRO A 64 -24.05 21.70 -18.00
N ALA A 65 -24.77 21.81 -16.87
CA ALA A 65 -24.65 21.03 -15.67
C ALA A 65 -24.31 19.55 -15.90
N LEU A 66 -23.07 19.16 -15.64
CA LEU A 66 -22.70 17.76 -15.58
C LEU A 66 -23.12 17.23 -14.21
N GLN A 67 -23.94 16.20 -14.24
CA GLN A 67 -24.24 15.40 -13.05
C GLN A 67 -22.97 14.65 -12.65
N PHE A 68 -22.29 15.13 -11.61
CA PHE A 68 -21.33 14.30 -10.92
C PHE A 68 -22.09 13.20 -10.17
N PRO A 69 -21.53 12.01 -9.99
CA PRO A 69 -22.15 10.95 -9.18
C PRO A 69 -22.33 11.35 -7.70
N PHE A 70 -21.79 12.50 -7.32
CA PHE A 70 -21.98 13.11 -6.00
C PHE A 70 -22.94 14.29 -6.11
N SER A 71 -23.94 14.34 -5.20
CA SER A 71 -24.91 15.44 -5.19
C SER A 71 -24.21 16.78 -4.96
N ASP A 72 -24.67 17.85 -5.65
CA ASP A 72 -24.25 19.24 -5.43
C ASP A 72 -24.25 19.64 -3.95
N GLN A 73 -25.06 18.94 -3.15
CA GLN A 73 -25.20 19.18 -1.72
C GLN A 73 -23.98 18.71 -0.94
N ALA A 74 -23.45 17.52 -1.24
CA ALA A 74 -22.24 16.99 -0.59
C ALA A 74 -21.01 17.85 -0.92
N LEU A 75 -20.92 18.35 -2.15
CA LEU A 75 -19.87 19.30 -2.55
C LEU A 75 -20.01 20.67 -1.84
N ARG A 76 -21.23 21.18 -1.65
CA ARG A 76 -21.49 22.45 -0.94
C ARG A 76 -21.18 22.36 0.55
N GLU A 77 -21.53 21.26 1.21
CA GLU A 77 -21.21 21.04 2.62
C GLU A 77 -19.72 20.91 2.84
N PHE A 78 -19.02 20.30 1.89
CA PHE A 78 -17.59 20.08 1.96
C PHE A 78 -16.74 21.34 1.69
N PHE A 79 -17.19 22.24 0.79
CA PHE A 79 -16.51 23.52 0.44
C PHE A 79 -17.10 24.76 1.11
N GLY A 80 -17.91 24.62 2.16
CA GLY A 80 -18.38 25.75 2.98
C GLY A 80 -19.33 26.71 2.28
N GLY A 81 -20.13 26.26 1.30
CA GLY A 81 -21.30 27.01 0.82
C GLY A 81 -21.06 28.19 -0.11
N GLN A 82 -19.83 28.54 -0.45
CA GLN A 82 -19.53 29.69 -1.34
C GLN A 82 -19.02 29.23 -2.72
N LEU A 83 -19.96 28.84 -3.60
CA LEU A 83 -19.66 28.77 -5.03
C LEU A 83 -20.06 30.10 -5.68
N PRO A 84 -19.15 30.86 -6.29
CA PRO A 84 -19.50 32.07 -7.01
C PRO A 84 -20.34 31.71 -8.24
N ARG A 85 -21.54 32.26 -8.32
CA ARG A 85 -22.37 32.21 -9.55
C ARG A 85 -21.84 33.24 -10.54
N THR A 86 -20.88 32.87 -11.38
CA THR A 86 -20.52 33.68 -12.54
C THR A 86 -20.78 32.91 -13.82
N GLN A 87 -21.50 33.57 -14.75
CA GLN A 87 -21.61 33.13 -16.13
C GLN A 87 -20.23 33.23 -16.77
N GLY A 88 -19.58 32.08 -16.99
CA GLY A 88 -18.23 32.02 -17.54
C GLY A 88 -17.67 30.61 -17.38
N LYS A 89 -16.52 30.37 -17.95
CA LYS A 89 -15.74 29.14 -17.71
C LYS A 89 -15.52 28.98 -16.21
N GLN A 90 -16.02 27.90 -15.64
CA GLN A 90 -15.84 27.58 -14.23
C GLN A 90 -14.71 26.58 -14.09
N THR A 91 -13.69 26.95 -13.33
CA THR A 91 -12.61 26.03 -12.98
C THR A 91 -13.03 25.19 -11.78
N VAL A 92 -13.08 23.88 -11.95
CA VAL A 92 -13.35 22.91 -10.88
C VAL A 92 -12.03 22.26 -10.48
N GLN A 93 -11.82 22.20 -9.18
CA GLN A 93 -10.67 21.49 -8.62
C GLN A 93 -11.13 20.11 -8.15
N GLY A 94 -10.42 19.08 -8.60
CA GLY A 94 -10.55 17.72 -8.12
C GLY A 94 -9.43 17.37 -7.14
N LEU A 95 -9.70 16.40 -6.29
CA LEU A 95 -8.77 15.94 -5.27
C LEU A 95 -8.83 14.43 -5.14
N GLY A 96 -7.68 13.81 -5.06
CA GLY A 96 -7.52 12.38 -4.82
C GLY A 96 -6.14 12.07 -4.26
N SER A 97 -5.82 10.81 -4.25
CA SER A 97 -4.52 10.29 -3.83
C SER A 97 -3.79 9.63 -4.99
N GLY A 98 -2.51 9.37 -4.81
CA GLY A 98 -1.68 8.59 -5.72
C GLY A 98 -0.60 7.86 -4.94
N VAL A 99 0.02 6.88 -5.59
CA VAL A 99 1.08 6.05 -5.00
C VAL A 99 2.31 6.11 -5.87
N ILE A 100 3.44 6.54 -5.33
CA ILE A 100 4.74 6.55 -6.01
C ILE A 100 5.22 5.10 -6.13
N VAL A 101 5.37 4.61 -7.35
CA VAL A 101 5.75 3.23 -7.65
C VAL A 101 7.18 3.10 -8.18
N SER A 102 7.86 4.22 -8.41
CA SER A 102 9.23 4.23 -8.91
C SER A 102 10.01 5.43 -8.39
N PRO A 103 11.30 5.29 -8.03
CA PRO A 103 12.12 6.38 -7.51
C PRO A 103 12.34 7.55 -8.47
N ASP A 104 12.09 7.35 -9.76
CA ASP A 104 12.16 8.37 -10.80
C ASP A 104 10.85 9.12 -11.01
N GLY A 105 9.78 8.78 -10.24
CA GLY A 105 8.56 9.58 -10.14
C GLY A 105 7.36 9.09 -10.94
N TYR A 106 7.25 7.78 -11.20
CA TYR A 106 5.99 7.20 -11.65
C TYR A 106 5.03 7.07 -10.47
N ILE A 107 3.76 7.44 -10.72
CA ILE A 107 2.68 7.45 -9.73
C ILE A 107 1.49 6.71 -10.32
N LEU A 108 0.95 5.73 -9.60
CA LEU A 108 -0.35 5.15 -9.87
C LEU A 108 -1.43 5.92 -9.13
N THR A 109 -2.59 6.09 -9.77
CA THR A 109 -3.81 6.67 -9.18
C THR A 109 -5.03 6.07 -9.86
N ALA A 110 -6.23 6.40 -9.37
CA ALA A 110 -7.46 6.03 -10.04
C ALA A 110 -7.69 6.91 -11.28
N ASN A 111 -8.17 6.30 -12.37
CA ASN A 111 -8.42 7.03 -13.60
C ASN A 111 -9.48 8.13 -13.42
N HIS A 112 -10.55 7.86 -12.65
CA HIS A 112 -11.60 8.85 -12.41
C HIS A 112 -11.09 10.12 -11.71
N VAL A 113 -9.98 10.04 -10.93
CA VAL A 113 -9.35 11.19 -10.28
C VAL A 113 -8.76 12.15 -11.31
N VAL A 114 -8.22 11.64 -12.42
CA VAL A 114 -7.49 12.43 -13.44
C VAL A 114 -8.22 12.53 -14.77
N SER A 115 -9.41 11.94 -14.87
CA SER A 115 -10.24 11.98 -16.08
C SER A 115 -10.71 13.41 -16.33
N GLY A 116 -10.57 13.89 -17.57
CA GLY A 116 -10.94 15.26 -17.96
C GLY A 116 -10.06 16.37 -17.38
N ALA A 117 -9.04 16.06 -16.57
CA ALA A 117 -8.14 17.07 -16.00
C ALA A 117 -7.27 17.72 -17.08
N GLU A 118 -7.26 19.08 -17.10
CA GLU A 118 -6.40 19.91 -17.94
C GLU A 118 -5.01 20.05 -17.29
N GLU A 119 -4.97 20.14 -15.97
CA GLU A 119 -3.75 20.20 -15.19
C GLU A 119 -3.80 19.23 -14.02
N ILE A 120 -2.66 18.55 -13.78
CA ILE A 120 -2.50 17.60 -12.70
C ILE A 120 -1.24 17.99 -11.92
N MET A 121 -1.38 18.10 -10.60
CA MET A 121 -0.27 18.34 -9.68
C MET A 121 -0.24 17.25 -8.63
N ALA A 122 0.96 16.74 -8.33
CA ALA A 122 1.18 15.83 -7.21
C ALA A 122 1.82 16.58 -6.05
N GLY A 123 1.20 16.50 -4.86
CA GLY A 123 1.72 17.08 -3.62
C GLY A 123 2.40 16.00 -2.78
N LEU A 124 3.69 16.17 -2.49
CA LEU A 124 4.52 15.22 -1.78
C LEU A 124 4.90 15.75 -0.39
N GLY A 125 4.90 14.82 0.58
CA GLY A 125 5.32 15.12 1.96
C GLY A 125 4.35 16.01 2.72
N ALA A 126 4.66 16.26 4.00
CA ALA A 126 3.83 17.08 4.89
C ALA A 126 3.75 18.57 4.47
N GLU A 127 4.78 19.06 3.77
CA GLU A 127 4.85 20.42 3.26
C GLU A 127 4.13 20.59 1.91
N LEU A 128 3.56 19.52 1.35
CA LEU A 128 2.88 19.51 0.04
C LEU A 128 3.72 20.13 -1.08
N ARG A 129 4.98 19.73 -1.17
CA ARG A 129 5.79 20.14 -2.31
C ARG A 129 5.12 19.69 -3.60
N LYS A 130 4.68 20.63 -4.40
CA LYS A 130 3.90 20.37 -5.62
C LYS A 130 4.82 20.13 -6.81
N TYR A 131 4.50 19.06 -7.53
CA TYR A 131 5.13 18.69 -8.79
C TYR A 131 4.07 18.67 -9.89
N LYS A 132 4.36 19.26 -11.03
CA LYS A 132 3.51 19.07 -12.20
C LYS A 132 3.58 17.61 -12.66
N ALA A 133 2.42 16.98 -12.80
CA ALA A 133 2.33 15.60 -13.22
C ALA A 133 1.87 15.49 -14.68
N LYS A 134 2.57 14.67 -15.44
CA LYS A 134 2.19 14.33 -16.83
C LYS A 134 1.44 13.01 -16.81
N LYS A 135 0.30 12.97 -17.45
CA LYS A 135 -0.45 11.74 -17.70
C LYS A 135 0.30 10.90 -18.75
N ILE A 136 0.74 9.72 -18.37
CA ILE A 136 1.49 8.77 -19.24
C ILE A 136 0.52 7.82 -19.92
N GLY A 137 -0.46 7.33 -19.16
CA GLY A 137 -1.49 6.43 -19.66
C GLY A 137 -2.68 6.40 -18.71
N THR A 138 -3.82 6.02 -19.25
CA THR A 138 -5.05 5.78 -18.50
C THR A 138 -5.74 4.55 -19.03
N ASP A 139 -6.31 3.80 -18.14
CA ASP A 139 -7.18 2.68 -18.45
C ASP A 139 -8.52 2.87 -17.74
N PRO A 140 -9.53 3.46 -18.44
CA PRO A 140 -10.86 3.59 -17.90
C PRO A 140 -11.52 2.24 -17.60
N GLY A 141 -11.12 1.19 -18.33
CA GLY A 141 -11.68 -0.15 -18.17
C GLY A 141 -11.31 -0.85 -16.87
N THR A 142 -10.22 -0.42 -16.22
CA THR A 142 -9.78 -0.90 -14.89
C THR A 142 -9.78 0.21 -13.84
N ASP A 143 -10.13 1.42 -14.21
CA ASP A 143 -10.01 2.65 -13.41
C ASP A 143 -8.59 2.94 -12.90
N VAL A 144 -7.56 2.65 -13.69
CA VAL A 144 -6.16 2.92 -13.33
C VAL A 144 -5.57 4.00 -14.22
N ALA A 145 -4.76 4.89 -13.67
CA ALA A 145 -3.97 5.88 -14.40
C ALA A 145 -2.52 5.89 -13.93
N LEU A 146 -1.60 6.10 -14.87
CA LEU A 146 -0.17 6.27 -14.64
C LEU A 146 0.22 7.71 -14.92
N LEU A 147 0.84 8.33 -13.93
CA LEU A 147 1.37 9.69 -14.00
C LEU A 147 2.90 9.67 -13.87
N LYS A 148 3.53 10.75 -14.33
CA LYS A 148 4.97 10.99 -14.17
C LYS A 148 5.22 12.40 -13.65
N ILE A 149 6.02 12.50 -12.60
CA ILE A 149 6.56 13.77 -12.10
C ILE A 149 8.06 13.84 -12.34
N ASP A 150 8.59 15.04 -12.42
CA ASP A 150 10.03 15.26 -12.49
C ASP A 150 10.62 15.26 -11.06
N GLY A 151 11.04 14.07 -10.63
CA GLY A 151 11.63 13.83 -9.31
C GLY A 151 12.69 12.73 -9.39
N LYS A 152 13.61 12.75 -8.43
CA LYS A 152 14.69 11.75 -8.32
C LYS A 152 14.77 11.26 -6.87
N ASN A 153 15.14 9.99 -6.71
CA ASN A 153 15.30 9.36 -5.40
C ASN A 153 14.05 9.48 -4.52
N LEU A 154 12.87 9.42 -5.16
CA LEU A 154 11.60 9.47 -4.45
C LEU A 154 11.35 8.15 -3.71
N PRO A 155 10.67 8.20 -2.56
CA PRO A 155 10.23 6.98 -1.89
C PRO A 155 9.25 6.24 -2.80
N ALA A 156 9.53 4.98 -3.11
CA ALA A 156 8.67 4.14 -3.94
C ALA A 156 8.17 2.95 -3.11
N ILE A 157 6.90 2.61 -3.31
CA ILE A 157 6.29 1.46 -2.65
C ILE A 157 6.77 0.16 -3.29
N THR A 158 6.84 -0.91 -2.51
CA THR A 158 7.04 -2.26 -3.03
C THR A 158 5.70 -2.92 -3.32
N PHE A 159 5.63 -3.76 -4.35
CA PHE A 159 4.40 -4.47 -4.71
C PHE A 159 4.29 -5.78 -3.93
N ALA A 160 3.08 -6.13 -3.54
CA ALA A 160 2.70 -7.50 -3.19
C ALA A 160 2.31 -8.28 -4.47
N ASP A 161 2.21 -9.58 -4.34
CA ASP A 161 1.59 -10.44 -5.34
C ASP A 161 0.08 -10.52 -5.01
N SER A 162 -0.73 -9.70 -5.69
CA SER A 162 -2.17 -9.61 -5.42
C SER A 162 -2.93 -10.89 -5.78
N ASP A 163 -2.37 -11.77 -6.62
CA ASP A 163 -2.98 -13.07 -6.92
C ASP A 163 -2.92 -14.03 -5.73
N LYS A 164 -2.06 -13.74 -4.75
CA LYS A 164 -1.96 -14.49 -3.48
C LYS A 164 -2.84 -13.92 -2.37
N ALA A 165 -3.49 -12.80 -2.62
CA ALA A 165 -4.39 -12.17 -1.66
C ALA A 165 -5.61 -13.06 -1.38
N ARG A 166 -6.01 -13.17 -0.12
CA ARG A 166 -7.10 -14.06 0.32
C ARG A 166 -8.07 -13.31 1.23
N ALA A 167 -9.32 -13.72 1.21
CA ALA A 167 -10.29 -13.27 2.19
C ALA A 167 -9.79 -13.56 3.62
N GLY A 168 -9.83 -12.55 4.48
CA GLY A 168 -9.33 -12.58 5.85
C GLY A 168 -7.93 -11.96 6.03
N ASP A 169 -7.17 -11.73 4.97
CA ASP A 169 -5.87 -11.03 5.08
C ASP A 169 -6.10 -9.57 5.52
N ILE A 170 -5.33 -9.12 6.52
CA ILE A 170 -5.41 -7.75 7.03
C ILE A 170 -4.83 -6.79 6.00
N VAL A 171 -5.53 -5.69 5.75
CA VAL A 171 -5.09 -4.62 4.85
C VAL A 171 -5.28 -3.25 5.48
N LEU A 172 -4.44 -2.31 5.05
CA LEU A 172 -4.53 -0.90 5.39
C LEU A 172 -4.81 -0.11 4.12
N ALA A 173 -5.84 0.73 4.12
CA ALA A 173 -6.10 1.67 3.05
C ALA A 173 -5.55 3.03 3.44
N LEU A 174 -4.62 3.56 2.64
CA LEU A 174 -3.99 4.85 2.85
C LEU A 174 -4.38 5.81 1.75
N GLY A 175 -4.72 7.03 2.16
CA GLY A 175 -4.92 8.17 1.27
C GLY A 175 -4.28 9.42 1.86
N ASN A 176 -4.15 10.45 1.04
CA ASN A 176 -3.70 11.76 1.48
C ASN A 176 -4.68 12.85 1.04
N PRO A 177 -5.94 12.79 1.55
CA PRO A 177 -6.91 13.81 1.25
C PRO A 177 -6.43 15.16 1.78
N PHE A 178 -6.50 16.20 0.95
CA PHE A 178 -6.16 17.59 1.30
C PHE A 178 -4.68 17.87 1.61
N GLY A 179 -3.79 16.87 1.64
CA GLY A 179 -2.39 17.06 2.01
C GLY A 179 -2.17 17.55 3.45
N LEU A 180 -3.20 17.56 4.27
CA LEU A 180 -3.11 18.05 5.65
C LEU A 180 -2.62 16.96 6.59
N ARG A 181 -3.07 15.71 6.37
CA ARG A 181 -2.62 14.49 7.07
C ARG A 181 -3.06 13.29 6.26
N GLN A 182 -2.22 12.27 6.23
CA GLN A 182 -2.61 10.98 5.69
C GLN A 182 -3.74 10.37 6.51
N THR A 183 -4.72 9.82 5.81
CA THR A 183 -5.79 9.04 6.42
C THR A 183 -5.45 7.58 6.23
N VAL A 184 -5.55 6.82 7.31
CA VAL A 184 -5.33 5.38 7.32
C VAL A 184 -6.55 4.71 7.91
N THR A 185 -7.07 3.72 7.21
CA THR A 185 -8.12 2.83 7.70
C THR A 185 -7.65 1.39 7.62
N MET A 186 -8.12 0.55 8.52
CA MET A 186 -7.76 -0.86 8.58
C MET A 186 -9.01 -1.71 8.39
N GLY A 187 -8.84 -2.82 7.71
CA GLY A 187 -9.84 -3.86 7.54
C GLY A 187 -9.20 -5.15 7.09
N ILE A 188 -10.02 -6.01 6.52
CA ILE A 188 -9.57 -7.26 5.89
C ILE A 188 -9.98 -7.30 4.43
N ILE A 189 -9.35 -8.16 3.67
CA ILE A 189 -9.88 -8.56 2.37
C ILE A 189 -11.15 -9.38 2.61
N SER A 190 -12.29 -8.84 2.19
CA SER A 190 -13.59 -9.52 2.33
C SER A 190 -13.83 -10.52 1.20
N ALA A 191 -13.33 -10.23 0.00
CA ALA A 191 -13.36 -11.11 -1.17
C ALA A 191 -12.34 -10.67 -2.22
N VAL A 192 -11.97 -11.58 -3.10
CA VAL A 192 -11.15 -11.33 -4.29
C VAL A 192 -11.94 -11.68 -5.56
N GLY A 193 -11.52 -11.15 -6.70
CA GLY A 193 -12.14 -11.48 -7.98
C GLY A 193 -13.58 -10.96 -8.12
N ARG A 194 -13.94 -9.87 -7.44
CA ARG A 194 -15.27 -9.29 -7.55
C ARG A 194 -15.44 -8.59 -8.90
N GLY A 195 -16.48 -9.00 -9.62
CA GLY A 195 -16.90 -8.42 -10.88
C GLY A 195 -18.40 -8.42 -11.04
N GLY A 196 -18.90 -7.84 -12.14
CA GLY A 196 -20.34 -7.73 -12.43
C GLY A 196 -21.06 -6.65 -11.63
N MET A 197 -20.32 -5.71 -11.06
CA MET A 197 -20.87 -4.57 -10.30
C MET A 197 -21.23 -3.38 -11.18
N GLY A 198 -20.76 -3.35 -12.43
CA GLY A 198 -21.02 -2.28 -13.40
C GLY A 198 -20.27 -0.98 -13.09
N ILE A 199 -19.15 -1.07 -12.36
CA ILE A 199 -18.31 0.09 -12.01
C ILE A 199 -17.36 0.42 -13.15
N VAL A 200 -16.73 -0.61 -13.73
CA VAL A 200 -15.79 -0.53 -14.86
C VAL A 200 -15.98 -1.72 -15.80
N ASP A 201 -15.34 -1.68 -16.98
CA ASP A 201 -15.48 -2.74 -17.99
C ASP A 201 -14.77 -4.03 -17.60
N TYR A 202 -13.62 -3.94 -16.93
CA TYR A 202 -12.81 -5.08 -16.50
C TYR A 202 -12.73 -5.10 -14.98
N GLU A 203 -13.67 -5.78 -14.38
CA GLU A 203 -13.76 -5.90 -12.93
C GLU A 203 -13.05 -7.14 -12.42
N ASN A 204 -12.06 -6.95 -11.60
CA ASN A 204 -11.39 -7.97 -10.80
C ASN A 204 -10.98 -7.34 -9.46
N PHE A 205 -11.99 -6.81 -8.75
CA PHE A 205 -11.73 -6.03 -7.55
C PHE A 205 -11.39 -6.90 -6.34
N ILE A 206 -10.54 -6.36 -5.49
CA ILE A 206 -10.36 -6.78 -4.11
C ILE A 206 -11.38 -6.01 -3.28
N GLN A 207 -12.31 -6.73 -2.67
CA GLN A 207 -13.28 -6.15 -1.74
C GLN A 207 -12.67 -6.11 -0.34
N THR A 208 -12.80 -4.98 0.35
CA THR A 208 -12.36 -4.80 1.74
C THR A 208 -13.44 -4.07 2.54
N ASP A 209 -13.45 -4.29 3.85
CA ASP A 209 -14.23 -3.53 4.83
C ASP A 209 -13.44 -2.37 5.46
N ALA A 210 -12.17 -2.19 5.07
CA ALA A 210 -11.44 -0.97 5.37
C ALA A 210 -12.21 0.23 4.80
N ALA A 211 -12.48 1.24 5.62
CA ALA A 211 -13.30 2.37 5.20
C ALA A 211 -12.62 3.14 4.05
N ILE A 212 -13.23 3.12 2.87
CA ILE A 212 -12.85 3.93 1.71
C ILE A 212 -13.77 5.14 1.67
N ASN A 213 -13.21 6.34 1.73
CA ASN A 213 -13.91 7.60 1.73
C ASN A 213 -13.34 8.53 0.64
N MET A 214 -14.03 9.65 0.38
CA MET A 214 -13.53 10.68 -0.53
C MET A 214 -12.11 11.11 -0.13
N GLY A 215 -11.20 11.14 -1.12
CA GLY A 215 -9.79 11.45 -0.94
C GLY A 215 -8.88 10.21 -0.81
N ASN A 216 -9.41 9.02 -0.44
CA ASN A 216 -8.63 7.78 -0.51
C ASN A 216 -8.50 7.24 -1.94
N SER A 217 -9.40 7.64 -2.85
CA SER A 217 -9.39 7.22 -4.26
C SER A 217 -8.03 7.50 -4.90
N GLY A 218 -7.44 6.49 -5.54
CA GLY A 218 -6.10 6.51 -6.11
C GLY A 218 -4.98 6.24 -5.09
N GLY A 219 -5.29 6.14 -3.79
CA GLY A 219 -4.34 5.79 -2.74
C GLY A 219 -4.03 4.30 -2.66
N ALA A 220 -3.21 3.93 -1.69
CA ALA A 220 -2.70 2.57 -1.54
C ALA A 220 -3.62 1.70 -0.69
N LEU A 221 -3.86 0.47 -1.14
CA LEU A 221 -4.26 -0.66 -0.29
C LEU A 221 -3.01 -1.51 -0.07
N VAL A 222 -2.57 -1.65 1.18
CA VAL A 222 -1.33 -2.38 1.50
C VAL A 222 -1.58 -3.51 2.48
N ASP A 223 -0.69 -4.51 2.45
CA ASP A 223 -0.64 -5.59 3.42
C ASP A 223 0.05 -5.16 4.74
N THR A 224 0.15 -6.07 5.68
CA THR A 224 0.79 -5.85 6.98
C THR A 224 2.31 -5.64 6.93
N GLU A 225 2.94 -5.87 5.77
CA GLU A 225 4.36 -5.58 5.51
C GLU A 225 4.57 -4.24 4.80
N GLY A 226 3.47 -3.55 4.42
CA GLY A 226 3.47 -2.28 3.70
C GLY A 226 3.76 -2.45 2.21
N ARG A 227 3.39 -3.58 1.61
CA ARG A 227 3.47 -3.82 0.17
C ARG A 227 2.12 -3.51 -0.47
N LEU A 228 2.15 -2.92 -1.65
CA LEU A 228 0.97 -2.52 -2.40
C LEU A 228 0.21 -3.76 -2.91
N VAL A 229 -1.03 -3.94 -2.46
CA VAL A 229 -1.95 -4.99 -2.90
C VAL A 229 -2.90 -4.47 -3.98
N GLY A 230 -3.29 -3.19 -3.90
CA GLY A 230 -4.22 -2.58 -4.84
C GLY A 230 -4.24 -1.06 -4.75
N ILE A 231 -4.98 -0.44 -5.66
CA ILE A 231 -5.28 0.99 -5.68
C ILE A 231 -6.73 1.20 -5.24
N ASN A 232 -6.94 2.07 -4.25
CA ASN A 232 -8.29 2.38 -3.77
C ASN A 232 -9.09 3.09 -4.88
N THR A 233 -10.30 2.61 -5.19
CA THR A 233 -11.08 3.17 -6.29
C THR A 233 -12.53 3.47 -5.92
N ALA A 234 -13.34 2.47 -5.67
CA ALA A 234 -14.79 2.60 -5.53
C ALA A 234 -15.26 2.46 -4.08
N ILE A 235 -16.43 3.01 -3.81
CA ILE A 235 -17.17 2.96 -2.56
C ILE A 235 -18.44 2.16 -2.77
#